data_b41a9faa691c2a498c849aded2f72b25
#
_entry.id   b41a9faa691c2a498c849aded2f72b25
#
_cell.length_a   1.000
_cell.length_b   1.000
_cell.length_c   1.000
_cell.angle_alpha   90.00
_cell.angle_beta   90.00
_cell.angle_gamma   90.00
#
_symmetry.space_group_name_H-M   'P 1'
#
loop_
_entity.id
_entity.type
_entity.pdbx_description
1 polymer ?
#
loop_
_entity_poly.entity_id
_entity_poly.type
_entity_poly.pdbx_seq_one_letter_code
_entity_poly.pdbx_strand_id
1 'polypeptide(L)'
;ILVGPSGCGKSTTLRMVAGLEEISEGELYIGGRLVNDVAPKDRDIAMVFQNYALYPHMTVFENMAFGLKLRKTPKDEIKKRVTEAAKILDIEHLLDRKPKALSGGQRQRVAMGRAIVRNPKVFLMDEPLSNLDAKLRVAMRTEIKKLHNKLQTTFMYVTHDQTEAMTMGTRIVVMKDGVIQQVDTPANLYTKPDNVFVAGFIGSPQMNFVTATLSKENGSVYASFGDNKIMIPNGKVTPELEGYIGKEVIVGIRPEDIH
;
A
#
# COMPACT_ATOMS: atom_id res chain seq x y z
N ILE A 1 1.16 -3.18 -2.47
CA ILE A 1 0.48 -2.39 -1.44
C ILE A 1 -0.77 -3.15 -0.98
N LEU A 2 -1.09 -3.14 0.32
CA LEU A 2 -2.34 -3.65 0.87
C LEU A 2 -3.26 -2.47 1.16
N VAL A 3 -4.48 -2.50 0.62
CA VAL A 3 -5.49 -1.47 0.80
C VAL A 3 -6.86 -2.08 1.13
N GLY A 4 -7.69 -1.37 1.86
CA GLY A 4 -9.03 -1.82 2.25
C GLY A 4 -9.57 -1.04 3.44
N PRO A 5 -10.83 -1.27 3.85
CA PRO A 5 -11.45 -0.63 5.00
C PRO A 5 -10.67 -0.88 6.31
N SER A 6 -10.94 -0.07 7.31
CA SER A 6 -10.39 -0.30 8.66
C SER A 6 -10.83 -1.67 9.18
N GLY A 7 -9.93 -2.39 9.86
CA GLY A 7 -10.22 -3.71 10.42
C GLY A 7 -10.20 -4.89 9.45
N CYS A 8 -9.91 -4.69 8.15
CA CYS A 8 -9.89 -5.81 7.18
C CYS A 8 -8.63 -6.68 7.20
N GLY A 9 -7.75 -6.57 8.21
CA GLY A 9 -6.61 -7.47 8.40
C GLY A 9 -5.26 -7.02 7.82
N LYS A 10 -5.14 -5.84 7.19
CA LYS A 10 -3.90 -5.34 6.55
C LYS A 10 -2.69 -5.31 7.48
N SER A 11 -2.81 -4.61 8.61
CA SER A 11 -1.72 -4.51 9.61
C SER A 11 -1.43 -5.85 10.25
N THR A 12 -2.44 -6.71 10.46
CA THR A 12 -2.25 -8.07 10.96
C THR A 12 -1.41 -8.89 9.98
N THR A 13 -1.74 -8.85 8.69
CA THR A 13 -0.96 -9.51 7.64
C THR A 13 0.48 -8.99 7.61
N LEU A 14 0.67 -7.66 7.69
CA LEU A 14 2.01 -7.07 7.75
C LEU A 14 2.79 -7.55 8.98
N ARG A 15 2.14 -7.66 10.15
CA ARG A 15 2.75 -8.17 11.39
C ARG A 15 3.09 -9.65 11.31
N MET A 16 2.27 -10.47 10.63
CA MET A 16 2.59 -11.87 10.35
C MET A 16 3.87 -11.98 9.50
N VAL A 17 4.01 -11.15 8.46
CA VAL A 17 5.24 -11.08 7.67
C VAL A 17 6.43 -10.63 8.52
N ALA A 18 6.21 -9.72 9.45
CA ALA A 18 7.23 -9.29 10.41
C ALA A 18 7.59 -10.34 11.46
N GLY A 19 6.75 -11.37 11.67
CA GLY A 19 6.87 -12.36 12.75
C GLY A 19 6.45 -11.82 14.12
N LEU A 20 5.62 -10.78 14.13
CA LEU A 20 5.05 -10.18 15.33
C LEU A 20 3.67 -10.77 15.68
N GLU A 21 3.08 -11.50 14.76
CA GLU A 21 1.85 -12.27 14.91
C GLU A 21 2.07 -13.67 14.32
N GLU A 22 1.42 -14.66 14.87
CA GLU A 22 1.49 -16.04 14.40
C GLU A 22 0.68 -16.24 13.12
N ILE A 23 1.19 -17.09 12.23
CA ILE A 23 0.51 -17.50 11.01
C ILE A 23 -0.26 -18.79 11.33
N SER A 24 -1.59 -18.75 11.27
CA SER A 24 -2.45 -19.88 11.60
C SER A 24 -2.31 -21.02 10.60
N GLU A 25 -2.21 -20.69 9.29
CA GLU A 25 -2.10 -21.64 8.20
C GLU A 25 -1.29 -21.06 7.04
N GLY A 26 -0.73 -21.94 6.21
CA GLY A 26 0.06 -21.55 5.04
C GLY A 26 1.53 -21.32 5.34
N GLU A 27 2.28 -21.01 4.30
CA GLU A 27 3.74 -20.85 4.32
C GLU A 27 4.15 -19.47 3.85
N LEU A 28 5.07 -18.84 4.59
CA LEU A 28 5.64 -17.54 4.24
C LEU A 28 7.11 -17.69 3.88
N TYR A 29 7.46 -17.22 2.69
CA TYR A 29 8.84 -17.22 2.20
C TYR A 29 9.38 -15.80 2.03
N ILE A 30 10.61 -15.56 2.51
CA ILE A 30 11.35 -14.32 2.28
C ILE A 30 12.68 -14.68 1.62
N GLY A 31 12.86 -14.25 0.37
CA GLY A 31 14.06 -14.56 -0.40
C GLY A 31 14.30 -16.07 -0.57
N GLY A 32 13.23 -16.85 -0.77
CA GLY A 32 13.28 -18.32 -0.94
C GLY A 32 13.43 -19.11 0.35
N ARG A 33 13.52 -18.46 1.52
CA ARG A 33 13.60 -19.13 2.83
C ARG A 33 12.21 -19.12 3.51
N LEU A 34 11.74 -20.29 3.96
CA LEU A 34 10.56 -20.40 4.83
C LEU A 34 10.84 -19.72 6.17
N VAL A 35 9.94 -18.84 6.61
CA VAL A 35 10.17 -17.98 7.79
C VAL A 35 9.06 -18.05 8.85
N ASN A 36 8.13 -19.00 8.76
CA ASN A 36 7.04 -19.11 9.72
C ASN A 36 7.55 -19.12 11.18
N ASP A 37 8.53 -19.98 11.48
CA ASP A 37 9.11 -20.15 12.82
C ASP A 37 10.36 -19.31 13.07
N VAL A 38 10.69 -18.38 12.14
CA VAL A 38 11.86 -17.53 12.28
C VAL A 38 11.51 -16.29 13.09
N ALA A 39 12.29 -16.03 14.15
CA ALA A 39 12.09 -14.84 14.98
C ALA A 39 12.23 -13.53 14.17
N PRO A 40 11.48 -12.46 14.50
CA PRO A 40 11.47 -11.17 13.75
C PRO A 40 12.85 -10.60 13.46
N LYS A 41 13.77 -10.69 14.43
CA LYS A 41 15.17 -10.18 14.29
C LYS A 41 15.97 -10.89 13.19
N ASP A 42 15.59 -12.12 12.84
CA ASP A 42 16.32 -13.02 11.94
C ASP A 42 15.63 -13.17 10.56
N ARG A 43 14.52 -12.43 10.32
CA ARG A 43 13.75 -12.47 9.05
C ARG A 43 14.29 -11.60 7.92
N ASP A 44 15.40 -10.89 8.13
CA ASP A 44 15.99 -9.99 7.13
C ASP A 44 15.00 -8.95 6.57
N ILE A 45 14.22 -8.38 7.46
CA ILE A 45 13.22 -7.34 7.20
C ILE A 45 13.54 -6.05 7.96
N ALA A 46 12.98 -4.94 7.52
CA ALA A 46 12.92 -3.71 8.29
C ALA A 46 11.50 -3.16 8.29
N MET A 47 11.02 -2.70 9.45
CA MET A 47 9.67 -2.18 9.62
C MET A 47 9.70 -0.71 9.99
N VAL A 48 8.83 0.06 9.32
CA VAL A 48 8.52 1.45 9.62
C VAL A 48 7.10 1.50 10.17
N PHE A 49 6.97 1.94 11.42
CA PHE A 49 5.70 2.01 12.14
C PHE A 49 5.01 3.35 11.91
N GLN A 50 3.70 3.38 12.05
CA GLN A 50 2.85 4.57 11.93
C GLN A 50 3.30 5.74 12.83
N ASN A 51 3.77 5.46 14.05
CA ASN A 51 4.27 6.45 15.01
C ASN A 51 5.79 6.69 14.92
N TYR A 52 6.44 6.20 13.83
CA TYR A 52 7.88 6.25 13.58
C TYR A 52 8.75 5.51 14.60
N ALA A 53 8.29 5.30 15.84
CA ALA A 53 8.96 4.61 16.93
C ALA A 53 10.44 5.03 17.13
N LEU A 54 10.73 6.34 17.04
CA LEU A 54 12.06 6.88 17.27
C LEU A 54 12.37 6.92 18.77
N TYR A 55 13.62 6.66 19.11
CA TYR A 55 14.13 6.80 20.48
C TYR A 55 14.35 8.27 20.80
N PRO A 56 13.55 8.89 21.71
CA PRO A 56 13.53 10.35 21.89
C PRO A 56 14.80 10.92 22.51
N HIS A 57 15.54 10.11 23.26
CA HIS A 57 16.79 10.49 23.92
C HIS A 57 18.02 10.39 23.00
N MET A 58 17.92 9.65 21.90
CA MET A 58 18.97 9.45 20.91
C MET A 58 18.96 10.53 19.82
N THR A 59 20.13 10.88 19.29
CA THR A 59 20.25 11.70 18.08
C THR A 59 19.71 10.96 16.84
N VAL A 60 19.57 11.65 15.71
CA VAL A 60 19.24 11.04 14.41
C VAL A 60 20.26 9.97 14.04
N PHE A 61 21.57 10.30 14.16
CA PHE A 61 22.64 9.33 13.92
C PHE A 61 22.48 8.08 14.79
N GLU A 62 22.26 8.25 16.08
CA GLU A 62 22.13 7.14 17.03
C GLU A 62 20.88 6.29 16.76
N ASN A 63 19.74 6.92 16.41
CA ASN A 63 18.53 6.22 15.99
C ASN A 63 18.80 5.32 14.77
N MET A 64 19.47 5.87 13.74
CA MET A 64 19.81 5.10 12.53
C MET A 64 20.82 4.00 12.83
N ALA A 65 21.83 4.28 13.65
CA ALA A 65 22.90 3.34 13.98
C ALA A 65 22.48 2.20 14.93
N PHE A 66 21.36 2.35 15.66
CA PHE A 66 20.98 1.46 16.76
C PHE A 66 20.97 -0.01 16.40
N GLY A 67 20.28 -0.37 15.30
CA GLY A 67 20.18 -1.76 14.85
C GLY A 67 21.54 -2.36 14.42
N LEU A 68 22.44 -1.55 13.88
CA LEU A 68 23.79 -1.97 13.51
C LEU A 68 24.68 -2.18 14.75
N LYS A 69 24.55 -1.31 15.78
CA LYS A 69 25.23 -1.46 17.06
C LYS A 69 24.85 -2.77 17.76
N LEU A 70 23.55 -3.13 17.77
CA LEU A 70 23.08 -4.38 18.33
C LEU A 70 23.67 -5.61 17.62
N ARG A 71 23.91 -5.51 16.31
CA ARG A 71 24.57 -6.55 15.51
C ARG A 71 26.10 -6.53 15.63
N LYS A 72 26.66 -5.69 16.53
CA LYS A 72 28.10 -5.52 16.73
C LYS A 72 28.88 -5.17 15.44
N THR A 73 28.23 -4.41 14.54
CA THR A 73 28.87 -3.89 13.32
C THR A 73 30.03 -2.93 13.69
N PRO A 74 31.18 -2.96 12.98
CA PRO A 74 32.31 -2.07 13.22
C PRO A 74 31.89 -0.58 13.12
N LYS A 75 32.50 0.28 13.96
CA LYS A 75 32.14 1.72 14.04
C LYS A 75 32.28 2.44 12.70
N ASP A 76 33.32 2.15 11.93
CA ASP A 76 33.55 2.80 10.64
C ASP A 76 32.48 2.41 9.62
N GLU A 77 32.06 1.16 9.61
CA GLU A 77 30.99 0.66 8.77
C GLU A 77 29.63 1.27 9.17
N ILE A 78 29.36 1.41 10.46
CA ILE A 78 28.16 2.12 10.97
C ILE A 78 28.17 3.55 10.44
N LYS A 79 29.28 4.29 10.61
CA LYS A 79 29.39 5.69 10.15
C LYS A 79 29.13 5.77 8.65
N LYS A 80 29.75 4.92 7.86
CA LYS A 80 29.59 4.85 6.39
C LYS A 80 28.12 4.64 6.02
N ARG A 81 27.47 3.57 6.51
CA ARG A 81 26.08 3.24 6.18
C ARG A 81 25.08 4.31 6.61
N VAL A 82 25.28 4.88 7.82
CA VAL A 82 24.40 5.95 8.31
C VAL A 82 24.53 7.20 7.44
N THR A 83 25.76 7.61 7.07
CA THR A 83 25.97 8.77 6.21
C THR A 83 25.39 8.54 4.81
N GLU A 84 25.59 7.37 4.22
CA GLU A 84 25.02 7.02 2.91
C GLU A 84 23.47 7.06 2.95
N ALA A 85 22.85 6.48 3.97
CA ALA A 85 21.40 6.50 4.13
C ALA A 85 20.87 7.93 4.38
N ALA A 86 21.60 8.73 5.16
CA ALA A 86 21.25 10.12 5.43
C ALA A 86 21.30 10.99 4.15
N LYS A 87 22.28 10.76 3.27
CA LYS A 87 22.37 11.41 1.95
C LYS A 87 21.21 11.02 1.04
N ILE A 88 20.85 9.73 1.01
CA ILE A 88 19.70 9.23 0.22
C ILE A 88 18.41 9.98 0.59
N LEU A 89 18.25 10.29 1.89
CA LEU A 89 17.04 10.86 2.49
C LEU A 89 17.12 12.39 2.69
N ASP A 90 18.25 13.02 2.31
CA ASP A 90 18.48 14.47 2.51
C ASP A 90 18.30 14.91 3.97
N ILE A 91 18.91 14.15 4.90
CA ILE A 91 18.89 14.43 6.36
C ILE A 91 20.27 14.46 6.99
N GLU A 92 21.34 14.56 6.21
CA GLU A 92 22.73 14.60 6.72
C GLU A 92 22.94 15.74 7.73
N HIS A 93 22.36 16.91 7.43
CA HIS A 93 22.40 18.11 8.28
C HIS A 93 21.61 17.99 9.58
N LEU A 94 20.89 16.89 9.79
CA LEU A 94 20.08 16.61 10.98
C LEU A 94 20.69 15.55 11.90
N LEU A 95 21.82 14.93 11.53
CA LEU A 95 22.37 13.75 12.22
C LEU A 95 22.60 13.96 13.73
N ASP A 96 22.95 15.17 14.15
CA ASP A 96 23.21 15.51 15.55
C ASP A 96 21.95 15.98 16.32
N ARG A 97 20.83 16.15 15.62
CA ARG A 97 19.57 16.58 16.26
C ARG A 97 18.85 15.41 16.93
N LYS A 98 18.02 15.74 17.94
CA LYS A 98 17.11 14.78 18.58
C LYS A 98 15.71 14.85 17.95
N PRO A 99 14.88 13.78 18.05
CA PRO A 99 13.56 13.70 17.43
C PRO A 99 12.62 14.86 17.75
N LYS A 100 12.71 15.43 18.96
CA LYS A 100 11.87 16.57 19.37
C LYS A 100 12.15 17.86 18.56
N ALA A 101 13.32 17.99 17.97
CA ALA A 101 13.73 19.12 17.16
C ALA A 101 13.45 18.93 15.66
N LEU A 102 12.66 17.93 15.29
CA LEU A 102 12.37 17.54 13.90
C LEU A 102 10.90 17.77 13.57
N SER A 103 10.63 18.14 12.31
CA SER A 103 9.28 18.12 11.75
C SER A 103 8.74 16.68 11.57
N GLY A 104 7.44 16.52 11.32
CA GLY A 104 6.82 15.20 11.05
C GLY A 104 7.52 14.44 9.91
N GLY A 105 7.73 15.10 8.78
CA GLY A 105 8.41 14.49 7.62
C GLY A 105 9.89 14.17 7.89
N GLN A 106 10.58 15.02 8.68
CA GLN A 106 11.95 14.71 9.08
C GLN A 106 12.01 13.47 9.99
N ARG A 107 11.10 13.36 10.97
CA ARG A 107 10.99 12.14 11.80
C ARG A 107 10.72 10.88 10.96
N GLN A 108 9.86 10.99 9.96
CA GLN A 108 9.60 9.88 9.05
C GLN A 108 10.84 9.49 8.25
N ARG A 109 11.57 10.45 7.67
CA ARG A 109 12.83 10.18 6.97
C ARG A 109 13.85 9.49 7.89
N VAL A 110 13.94 9.89 9.15
CA VAL A 110 14.81 9.20 10.14
C VAL A 110 14.37 7.76 10.37
N ALA A 111 13.06 7.49 10.49
CA ALA A 111 12.54 6.12 10.62
C ALA A 111 12.85 5.26 9.38
N MET A 112 12.72 5.85 8.18
CA MET A 112 13.14 5.18 6.93
C MET A 112 14.65 4.95 6.89
N GLY A 113 15.47 5.91 7.33
CA GLY A 113 16.92 5.77 7.43
C GLY A 113 17.33 4.62 8.36
N ARG A 114 16.66 4.49 9.50
CA ARG A 114 16.85 3.36 10.42
C ARG A 114 16.57 2.00 9.76
N ALA A 115 15.63 1.95 8.82
CA ALA A 115 15.33 0.76 8.05
C ALA A 115 16.39 0.50 6.95
N ILE A 116 16.76 1.54 6.20
CA ILE A 116 17.70 1.46 5.06
C ILE A 116 19.09 0.97 5.46
N VAL A 117 19.64 1.48 6.58
CA VAL A 117 21.00 1.12 7.04
C VAL A 117 21.18 -0.38 7.27
N ARG A 118 20.09 -1.13 7.46
CA ARG A 118 20.09 -2.59 7.65
C ARG A 118 20.21 -3.36 6.34
N ASN A 119 19.98 -2.70 5.20
CA ASN A 119 19.91 -3.30 3.87
C ASN A 119 19.02 -4.55 3.84
N PRO A 120 17.73 -4.46 4.19
CA PRO A 120 16.84 -5.61 4.32
C PRO A 120 16.37 -6.10 2.95
N LYS A 121 15.97 -7.38 2.86
CA LYS A 121 15.31 -7.94 1.67
C LYS A 121 13.90 -7.42 1.48
N VAL A 122 13.21 -7.06 2.57
CA VAL A 122 11.83 -6.55 2.53
C VAL A 122 11.67 -5.37 3.48
N PHE A 123 11.10 -4.28 2.96
CA PHE A 123 10.61 -3.17 3.77
C PHE A 123 9.13 -3.34 4.08
N LEU A 124 8.77 -3.27 5.36
CA LEU A 124 7.41 -3.30 5.84
C LEU A 124 7.02 -1.91 6.33
N MET A 125 5.94 -1.34 5.80
CA MET A 125 5.49 0.01 6.13
C MET A 125 4.02 -0.03 6.55
N ASP A 126 3.76 0.24 7.84
CA ASP A 126 2.41 0.25 8.42
C ASP A 126 1.91 1.69 8.50
N GLU A 127 1.08 2.09 7.55
CA GLU A 127 0.48 3.43 7.42
C GLU A 127 1.47 4.60 7.66
N PRO A 128 2.65 4.63 7.00
CA PRO A 128 3.72 5.54 7.39
C PRO A 128 3.41 7.02 7.14
N LEU A 129 2.38 7.34 6.34
CA LEU A 129 2.02 8.72 5.99
C LEU A 129 0.78 9.24 6.74
N SER A 130 0.09 8.41 7.53
CA SER A 130 -1.19 8.77 8.15
C SER A 130 -1.12 9.98 9.08
N ASN A 131 0.01 10.19 9.75
CA ASN A 131 0.24 11.28 10.72
C ASN A 131 0.79 12.57 10.08
N LEU A 132 0.78 12.70 8.75
CA LEU A 132 1.27 13.87 8.03
C LEU A 132 0.10 14.71 7.49
N ASP A 133 0.34 16.02 7.40
CA ASP A 133 -0.57 16.93 6.68
C ASP A 133 -0.61 16.61 5.18
N ALA A 134 -1.64 17.09 4.47
CA ALA A 134 -1.87 16.75 3.07
C ALA A 134 -0.70 17.13 2.14
N LYS A 135 -0.11 18.32 2.33
CA LYS A 135 1.00 18.80 1.50
C LYS A 135 2.25 17.93 1.69
N LEU A 136 2.57 17.63 2.94
CA LEU A 136 3.73 16.80 3.28
C LEU A 136 3.53 15.35 2.83
N ARG A 137 2.29 14.82 2.91
CA ARG A 137 1.95 13.48 2.43
C ARG A 137 2.22 13.33 0.94
N VAL A 138 1.84 14.33 0.12
CA VAL A 138 2.14 14.33 -1.34
C VAL A 138 3.66 14.29 -1.60
N ALA A 139 4.43 15.13 -0.91
CA ALA A 139 5.89 15.14 -1.04
C ALA A 139 6.50 13.79 -0.64
N MET A 140 6.06 13.21 0.49
CA MET A 140 6.59 11.96 1.00
C MET A 140 6.23 10.74 0.14
N ARG A 141 5.06 10.71 -0.51
CA ARG A 141 4.74 9.68 -1.53
C ARG A 141 5.77 9.65 -2.64
N THR A 142 6.12 10.82 -3.17
CA THR A 142 7.15 10.95 -4.20
C THR A 142 8.51 10.46 -3.71
N GLU A 143 8.90 10.79 -2.49
CA GLU A 143 10.16 10.36 -1.89
C GLU A 143 10.22 8.83 -1.66
N ILE A 144 9.13 8.21 -1.18
CA ILE A 144 9.05 6.76 -1.01
C ILE A 144 9.16 6.05 -2.37
N LYS A 145 8.50 6.58 -3.42
CA LYS A 145 8.59 6.02 -4.76
C LYS A 145 10.00 6.12 -5.34
N LYS A 146 10.67 7.26 -5.18
CA LYS A 146 12.09 7.42 -5.56
C LYS A 146 12.98 6.43 -4.80
N LEU A 147 12.75 6.27 -3.50
CA LEU A 147 13.50 5.34 -2.68
C LEU A 147 13.31 3.90 -3.13
N HIS A 148 12.08 3.45 -3.38
CA HIS A 148 11.78 2.14 -3.92
C HIS A 148 12.52 1.90 -5.24
N ASN A 149 12.46 2.87 -6.18
CA ASN A 149 13.17 2.78 -7.45
C ASN A 149 14.69 2.72 -7.29
N LYS A 150 15.24 3.36 -6.28
CA LYS A 150 16.68 3.37 -6.01
C LYS A 150 17.17 2.07 -5.35
N LEU A 151 16.40 1.54 -4.42
CA LEU A 151 16.79 0.36 -3.65
C LEU A 151 16.48 -0.96 -4.37
N GLN A 152 15.50 -0.98 -5.28
CA GLN A 152 15.07 -2.19 -6.03
C GLN A 152 14.73 -3.38 -5.13
N THR A 153 14.28 -3.12 -3.90
CA THR A 153 13.87 -4.12 -2.92
C THR A 153 12.36 -4.22 -2.82
N THR A 154 11.85 -5.29 -2.25
CA THR A 154 10.40 -5.46 -2.04
C THR A 154 9.91 -4.54 -0.93
N PHE A 155 8.91 -3.70 -1.25
CA PHE A 155 8.19 -2.88 -0.28
C PHE A 155 6.77 -3.43 -0.08
N MET A 156 6.45 -3.84 1.14
CA MET A 156 5.09 -4.14 1.56
C MET A 156 4.55 -2.94 2.33
N TYR A 157 3.56 -2.28 1.76
CA TYR A 157 3.03 -1.01 2.26
C TYR A 157 1.55 -1.16 2.59
N VAL A 158 1.15 -0.77 3.77
CA VAL A 158 -0.25 -0.77 4.23
C VAL A 158 -0.76 0.66 4.25
N THR A 159 -1.94 0.86 3.70
CA THR A 159 -2.64 2.15 3.74
C THR A 159 -4.16 1.95 3.67
N HIS A 160 -4.90 2.93 4.15
CA HIS A 160 -6.33 3.07 3.89
C HIS A 160 -6.61 4.14 2.82
N ASP A 161 -5.57 4.85 2.36
CA ASP A 161 -5.68 5.90 1.32
C ASP A 161 -5.50 5.27 -0.07
N GLN A 162 -6.58 5.31 -0.86
CA GLN A 162 -6.57 4.78 -2.23
C GLN A 162 -5.60 5.54 -3.13
N THR A 163 -5.45 6.87 -2.94
CA THR A 163 -4.53 7.68 -3.73
C THR A 163 -3.09 7.24 -3.52
N GLU A 164 -2.71 6.89 -2.28
CA GLU A 164 -1.41 6.30 -2.01
C GLU A 164 -1.24 4.98 -2.76
N ALA A 165 -2.22 4.08 -2.64
CA ALA A 165 -2.16 2.77 -3.28
C ALA A 165 -2.05 2.90 -4.81
N MET A 166 -2.90 3.70 -5.44
CA MET A 166 -2.96 3.87 -6.89
C MET A 166 -1.74 4.60 -7.47
N THR A 167 -1.11 5.51 -6.71
CA THR A 167 0.03 6.30 -7.20
C THR A 167 1.39 5.65 -6.97
N MET A 168 1.53 4.87 -5.91
CA MET A 168 2.81 4.26 -5.52
C MET A 168 2.90 2.76 -5.85
N GLY A 169 1.76 2.05 -5.87
CA GLY A 169 1.74 0.60 -6.03
C GLY A 169 2.15 0.13 -7.42
N THR A 170 2.99 -0.87 -7.49
CA THR A 170 3.20 -1.69 -8.70
C THR A 170 2.19 -2.84 -8.74
N ARG A 171 1.83 -3.38 -7.57
CA ARG A 171 0.73 -4.32 -7.32
C ARG A 171 -0.02 -3.88 -6.09
N ILE A 172 -1.33 -4.00 -6.14
CA ILE A 172 -2.23 -3.67 -5.03
C ILE A 172 -3.04 -4.91 -4.67
N VAL A 173 -3.14 -5.18 -3.38
CA VAL A 173 -4.00 -6.20 -2.78
C VAL A 173 -5.17 -5.47 -2.15
N VAL A 174 -6.37 -5.63 -2.68
CA VAL A 174 -7.60 -5.10 -2.10
C VAL A 174 -8.14 -6.12 -1.12
N MET A 175 -8.33 -5.72 0.14
CA MET A 175 -8.80 -6.59 1.22
C MET A 175 -10.12 -6.12 1.79
N LYS A 176 -10.99 -7.07 2.14
CA LYS A 176 -12.23 -6.84 2.90
C LYS A 176 -12.47 -8.02 3.84
N ASP A 177 -12.78 -7.74 5.10
CA ASP A 177 -13.17 -8.74 6.12
C ASP A 177 -12.21 -9.94 6.20
N GLY A 178 -10.89 -9.68 6.16
CA GLY A 178 -9.84 -10.71 6.19
C GLY A 178 -9.58 -11.42 4.87
N VAL A 179 -10.39 -11.15 3.83
CA VAL A 179 -10.31 -11.84 2.53
C VAL A 179 -9.72 -10.91 1.47
N ILE A 180 -8.83 -11.45 0.64
CA ILE A 180 -8.33 -10.79 -0.56
C ILE A 180 -9.45 -10.77 -1.60
N GLN A 181 -9.83 -9.58 -2.06
CA GLN A 181 -10.87 -9.38 -3.06
C GLN A 181 -10.31 -9.36 -4.48
N GLN A 182 -9.14 -8.77 -4.68
CA GLN A 182 -8.43 -8.75 -5.96
C GLN A 182 -6.97 -8.38 -5.73
N VAL A 183 -6.07 -8.92 -6.56
CA VAL A 183 -4.64 -8.58 -6.58
C VAL A 183 -4.24 -8.24 -8.00
N ASP A 184 -3.98 -6.97 -8.29
CA ASP A 184 -3.64 -6.55 -9.65
C ASP A 184 -2.80 -5.24 -9.66
N THR A 185 -2.50 -4.77 -10.87
CA THR A 185 -1.95 -3.44 -11.11
C THR A 185 -2.99 -2.36 -10.80
N PRO A 186 -2.59 -1.13 -10.48
CA PRO A 186 -3.53 -0.02 -10.30
C PRO A 186 -4.51 0.14 -11.48
N ALA A 187 -4.00 0.08 -12.71
CA ALA A 187 -4.81 0.24 -13.92
C ALA A 187 -5.90 -0.84 -14.03
N ASN A 188 -5.57 -2.11 -13.80
CA ASN A 188 -6.52 -3.20 -13.88
C ASN A 188 -7.58 -3.13 -12.79
N LEU A 189 -7.20 -2.82 -11.54
CA LEU A 189 -8.17 -2.64 -10.44
C LEU A 189 -9.21 -1.57 -10.76
N TYR A 190 -8.82 -0.52 -11.49
CA TYR A 190 -9.71 0.55 -11.89
C TYR A 190 -10.59 0.17 -13.10
N THR A 191 -10.00 -0.43 -14.13
CA THR A 191 -10.68 -0.71 -15.40
C THR A 191 -11.38 -2.06 -15.46
N LYS A 192 -10.92 -3.04 -14.65
CA LYS A 192 -11.39 -4.45 -14.63
C LYS A 192 -11.54 -4.94 -13.19
N PRO A 193 -12.43 -4.34 -12.39
CA PRO A 193 -12.70 -4.83 -11.04
C PRO A 193 -13.37 -6.20 -11.06
N ASP A 194 -12.90 -7.13 -10.23
CA ASP A 194 -13.42 -8.51 -10.19
C ASP A 194 -14.80 -8.62 -9.53
N ASN A 195 -15.20 -7.62 -8.72
CA ASN A 195 -16.49 -7.63 -8.04
C ASN A 195 -16.96 -6.19 -7.72
N VAL A 196 -18.24 -6.08 -7.30
CA VAL A 196 -18.89 -4.81 -6.96
C VAL A 196 -18.15 -4.07 -5.83
N PHE A 197 -17.59 -4.80 -4.85
CA PHE A 197 -16.84 -4.16 -3.78
C PHE A 197 -15.58 -3.45 -4.31
N VAL A 198 -14.78 -4.13 -5.12
CA VAL A 198 -13.57 -3.52 -5.69
C VAL A 198 -13.94 -2.34 -6.60
N ALA A 199 -14.99 -2.49 -7.43
CA ALA A 199 -15.48 -1.45 -8.31
C ALA A 199 -15.87 -0.17 -7.56
N GLY A 200 -16.56 -0.31 -6.43
CA GLY A 200 -16.98 0.81 -5.60
C GLY A 200 -15.91 1.33 -4.67
N PHE A 201 -15.00 0.45 -4.21
CA PHE A 201 -13.92 0.85 -3.32
C PHE A 201 -12.80 1.60 -4.07
N ILE A 202 -12.47 1.20 -5.30
CA ILE A 202 -11.40 1.81 -6.10
C ILE A 202 -11.94 2.94 -6.96
N GLY A 203 -11.47 4.15 -6.68
CA GLY A 203 -11.83 5.38 -7.40
C GLY A 203 -12.22 6.52 -6.47
N SER A 204 -11.87 7.75 -6.85
CA SER A 204 -12.27 8.96 -6.15
C SER A 204 -12.58 10.05 -7.20
N PRO A 205 -13.87 10.37 -7.38
CA PRO A 205 -15.07 9.86 -6.71
C PRO A 205 -15.34 8.38 -6.94
N GLN A 206 -16.17 7.78 -6.07
CA GLN A 206 -16.54 6.36 -6.20
C GLN A 206 -17.47 6.12 -7.40
N MET A 207 -17.51 4.87 -7.87
CA MET A 207 -18.45 4.43 -8.90
C MET A 207 -19.89 4.56 -8.42
N ASN A 208 -20.78 5.06 -9.27
CA ASN A 208 -22.21 5.06 -9.00
C ASN A 208 -22.78 3.69 -9.37
N PHE A 209 -23.65 3.15 -8.52
CA PHE A 209 -24.34 1.89 -8.76
C PHE A 209 -25.85 2.12 -8.85
N VAL A 210 -26.48 1.47 -9.81
CA VAL A 210 -27.95 1.44 -9.97
C VAL A 210 -28.37 0.02 -10.33
N THR A 211 -29.45 -0.42 -9.70
CA THR A 211 -30.11 -1.66 -10.08
C THR A 211 -30.94 -1.41 -11.34
N ALA A 212 -30.73 -2.21 -12.38
CA ALA A 212 -31.38 -2.05 -13.68
C ALA A 212 -31.78 -3.40 -14.25
N THR A 213 -32.82 -3.43 -15.06
CA THR A 213 -33.22 -4.60 -15.84
C THR A 213 -32.64 -4.53 -17.25
N LEU A 214 -31.99 -5.60 -17.69
CA LEU A 214 -31.43 -5.67 -19.04
C LEU A 214 -32.53 -6.05 -20.08
N SER A 215 -32.53 -5.37 -21.22
CA SER A 215 -33.35 -5.68 -22.37
C SER A 215 -32.53 -5.67 -23.67
N LYS A 216 -32.97 -6.42 -24.68
CA LYS A 216 -32.35 -6.41 -26.01
C LYS A 216 -33.38 -5.96 -27.05
N GLU A 217 -33.09 -4.87 -27.76
CA GLU A 217 -33.96 -4.29 -28.79
C GLU A 217 -33.12 -3.91 -30.00
N ASN A 218 -33.58 -4.32 -31.19
CA ASN A 218 -32.94 -4.07 -32.47
C ASN A 218 -31.40 -4.38 -32.47
N GLY A 219 -31.02 -5.45 -31.76
CA GLY A 219 -29.61 -5.88 -31.66
C GLY A 219 -28.76 -5.15 -30.62
N SER A 220 -29.27 -4.11 -30.01
CA SER A 220 -28.61 -3.37 -28.90
C SER A 220 -29.13 -3.81 -27.54
N VAL A 221 -28.24 -3.77 -26.53
CA VAL A 221 -28.56 -4.08 -25.13
C VAL A 221 -28.78 -2.78 -24.37
N TYR A 222 -29.85 -2.76 -23.58
CA TYR A 222 -30.23 -1.61 -22.76
C TYR A 222 -30.34 -1.99 -21.30
N ALA A 223 -30.03 -1.05 -20.41
CA ALA A 223 -30.29 -1.13 -18.99
C ALA A 223 -31.37 -0.12 -18.61
N SER A 224 -32.48 -0.58 -18.04
CA SER A 224 -33.63 0.24 -17.63
C SER A 224 -33.73 0.32 -16.12
N PHE A 225 -33.83 1.55 -15.57
CA PHE A 225 -33.97 1.83 -14.15
C PHE A 225 -34.88 3.04 -13.93
N GLY A 226 -35.94 2.90 -13.14
CA GLY A 226 -36.99 3.91 -13.05
C GLY A 226 -37.54 4.24 -14.44
N ASP A 227 -37.64 5.53 -14.76
CA ASP A 227 -38.09 6.02 -16.07
C ASP A 227 -36.93 6.17 -17.07
N ASN A 228 -35.71 5.76 -16.71
CA ASN A 228 -34.54 5.93 -17.54
C ASN A 228 -34.18 4.62 -18.24
N LYS A 229 -33.61 4.76 -19.45
CA LYS A 229 -33.12 3.67 -20.26
C LYS A 229 -31.81 4.12 -20.91
N ILE A 230 -30.75 3.38 -20.67
CA ILE A 230 -29.42 3.66 -21.25
C ILE A 230 -28.99 2.50 -22.14
N MET A 231 -28.42 2.80 -23.28
CA MET A 231 -27.80 1.82 -24.17
C MET A 231 -26.44 1.42 -23.65
N ILE A 232 -26.21 0.11 -23.51
CA ILE A 232 -24.88 -0.42 -23.18
C ILE A 232 -24.02 -0.37 -24.45
N PRO A 233 -22.85 0.29 -24.44
CA PRO A 233 -21.98 0.34 -25.60
C PRO A 233 -21.60 -1.06 -26.10
N ASN A 234 -21.63 -1.29 -27.40
CA ASN A 234 -21.37 -2.61 -27.99
C ASN A 234 -20.06 -3.24 -27.55
N GLY A 235 -19.02 -2.44 -27.31
CA GLY A 235 -17.72 -2.92 -26.79
C GLY A 235 -17.74 -3.41 -25.31
N LYS A 236 -18.87 -3.22 -24.60
CA LYS A 236 -19.10 -3.71 -23.24
C LYS A 236 -20.08 -4.90 -23.20
N VAL A 237 -20.69 -5.24 -24.32
CA VAL A 237 -21.60 -6.39 -24.42
C VAL A 237 -20.76 -7.65 -24.64
N THR A 238 -20.71 -8.50 -23.62
CA THR A 238 -20.01 -9.78 -23.67
C THR A 238 -21.03 -10.93 -23.87
N PRO A 239 -20.62 -12.12 -24.33
CA PRO A 239 -21.49 -13.27 -24.42
C PRO A 239 -22.18 -13.63 -23.09
N GLU A 240 -21.47 -13.45 -21.97
CA GLU A 240 -22.03 -13.70 -20.63
C GLU A 240 -23.16 -12.73 -20.31
N LEU A 241 -23.07 -11.46 -20.73
CA LEU A 241 -24.11 -10.46 -20.52
C LEU A 241 -25.43 -10.83 -21.21
N GLU A 242 -25.36 -11.50 -22.34
CA GLU A 242 -26.58 -11.98 -23.06
C GLU A 242 -27.40 -12.95 -22.20
N GLY A 243 -26.75 -13.74 -21.33
CA GLY A 243 -27.43 -14.62 -20.37
C GLY A 243 -28.21 -13.90 -19.26
N TYR A 244 -28.04 -12.58 -19.14
CA TYR A 244 -28.73 -11.74 -18.15
C TYR A 244 -29.87 -10.90 -18.76
N ILE A 245 -30.14 -11.02 -20.06
CA ILE A 245 -31.28 -10.32 -20.69
C ILE A 245 -32.59 -10.76 -19.99
N GLY A 246 -33.41 -9.77 -19.62
CA GLY A 246 -34.62 -9.95 -18.83
C GLY A 246 -34.40 -10.07 -17.33
N LYS A 247 -33.14 -10.03 -16.84
CA LYS A 247 -32.82 -10.12 -15.42
C LYS A 247 -32.43 -8.77 -14.86
N GLU A 248 -32.55 -8.65 -13.53
CA GLU A 248 -32.03 -7.55 -12.77
C GLU A 248 -30.52 -7.67 -12.57
N VAL A 249 -29.78 -6.59 -12.79
CA VAL A 249 -28.33 -6.47 -12.65
C VAL A 249 -27.97 -5.19 -11.94
N ILE A 250 -26.74 -5.13 -11.41
CA ILE A 250 -26.14 -3.90 -10.90
C ILE A 250 -25.32 -3.26 -12.02
N VAL A 251 -25.72 -2.07 -12.46
CA VAL A 251 -24.96 -1.27 -13.42
C VAL A 251 -24.07 -0.28 -12.66
N GLY A 252 -22.75 -0.33 -12.90
CA GLY A 252 -21.78 0.62 -12.35
C GLY A 252 -21.37 1.63 -13.41
N ILE A 253 -21.41 2.93 -13.06
CA ILE A 253 -21.00 4.04 -13.93
C ILE A 253 -20.02 4.90 -13.16
N ARG A 254 -18.83 5.10 -13.70
CA ARG A 254 -17.87 6.02 -13.10
C ARG A 254 -18.29 7.47 -13.35
N PRO A 255 -18.07 8.39 -12.37
CA PRO A 255 -18.48 9.80 -12.52
C PRO A 255 -17.91 10.48 -13.75
N GLU A 256 -16.68 10.15 -14.15
CA GLU A 256 -16.01 10.70 -15.33
C GLU A 256 -16.57 10.20 -16.69
N ASP A 257 -17.36 9.12 -16.68
CA ASP A 257 -18.03 8.58 -17.87
C ASP A 257 -19.43 9.19 -18.09
N ILE A 258 -19.88 10.08 -17.21
CA ILE A 258 -21.16 10.76 -17.31
C ILE A 258 -20.95 12.12 -18.01
N HIS A 259 -21.45 12.25 -19.24
CA HIS A 259 -21.35 13.45 -20.08
C HIS A 259 -22.71 14.03 -20.37
#